data_fc6f198ed7555b7835a58d0aeab58d79
#
_entry.id   fc6f198ed7555b7835a58d0aeab58d79
#
_cell.length_a   1.000
_cell.length_b   1.000
_cell.length_c   1.000
_cell.angle_alpha   90.00
_cell.angle_beta   90.00
_cell.angle_gamma   90.00
#
_symmetry.space_group_name_H-M   'P 1'
#
loop_
_entity.id
_entity.type
_entity.pdbx_description
1 polymer ?
#
loop_
_entity_poly.entity_id
_entity_poly.type
_entity_poly.pdbx_seq_one_letter_code
_entity_poly.pdbx_strand_id
1 'polypeptide(L)' 'MTITVDTLIGDILEMNAEAAAPILMGMGMHCLGCPSARGESIGQACMVHGVDADEIVEQLNAAINAG' A
#
# COMPACT_ATOMS: atom_id res chain seq x y z
N MET A 1 -12.54 -7.12 -1.02
CA MET A 1 -12.35 -5.88 -0.27
C MET A 1 -11.77 -4.80 -1.14
N THR A 2 -12.18 -3.56 -0.93
CA THR A 2 -11.72 -2.44 -1.75
C THR A 2 -10.75 -1.58 -0.96
N ILE A 3 -9.57 -1.38 -1.51
CA ILE A 3 -8.57 -0.49 -0.94
C ILE A 3 -8.86 0.92 -1.45
N THR A 4 -8.73 1.90 -0.55
CA THR A 4 -8.89 3.32 -0.89
C THR A 4 -7.64 4.07 -0.43
N VAL A 5 -7.56 5.36 -0.75
CA VAL A 5 -6.43 6.20 -0.31
C VAL A 5 -6.37 6.31 1.21
N ASP A 6 -7.47 6.08 1.91
CA ASP A 6 -7.52 6.13 3.37
C ASP A 6 -7.18 4.81 4.04
N THR A 7 -7.03 3.72 3.28
CA THR A 7 -6.71 2.42 3.84
C THR A 7 -5.28 2.43 4.40
N LEU A 8 -5.12 1.91 5.62
CA LEU A 8 -3.81 1.87 6.26
C LEU A 8 -2.93 0.79 5.65
N ILE A 9 -1.65 1.08 5.54
CA ILE A 9 -0.68 0.14 4.99
C ILE A 9 -0.66 -1.15 5.80
N GLY A 10 -0.74 -1.06 7.13
CA GLY A 10 -0.81 -2.24 7.98
C GLY A 10 -1.98 -3.15 7.65
N ASP A 11 -3.14 -2.56 7.37
CA ASP A 11 -4.33 -3.33 7.00
C ASP A 11 -4.15 -4.02 5.66
N ILE A 12 -3.53 -3.34 4.71
CA ILE A 12 -3.24 -3.92 3.39
C ILE A 12 -2.30 -5.11 3.52
N LEU A 13 -1.27 -4.99 4.33
CA LEU A 13 -0.32 -6.07 4.57
C LEU A 13 -0.98 -7.26 5.26
N GLU A 14 -1.96 -7.01 6.13
CA GLU A 14 -2.73 -8.08 6.76
C GLU A 14 -3.65 -8.80 5.78
N MET A 15 -4.14 -8.08 4.77
CA MET A 15 -4.97 -8.69 3.73
C MET A 15 -4.17 -9.65 2.86
N ASN A 16 -3.05 -9.20 2.33
CA ASN A 16 -2.19 -10.01 1.46
C ASN A 16 -0.83 -9.36 1.32
N ALA A 17 0.09 -9.69 2.23
CA ALA A 17 1.43 -9.11 2.20
C ALA A 17 2.20 -9.47 0.94
N GLU A 18 2.02 -10.69 0.41
CA GLU A 18 2.75 -11.14 -0.78
C GLU A 18 2.38 -10.33 -2.01
N ALA A 19 1.10 -9.99 -2.15
CA ALA A 19 0.66 -9.19 -3.29
C ALA A 19 1.01 -7.72 -3.13
N ALA A 20 0.92 -7.21 -1.90
CA ALA A 20 1.12 -5.79 -1.63
C ALA A 20 2.59 -5.39 -1.55
N ALA A 21 3.45 -6.24 -0.98
CA ALA A 21 4.85 -5.89 -0.75
C ALA A 21 5.59 -5.42 -2.01
N PRO A 22 5.51 -6.11 -3.15
CA PRO A 22 6.23 -5.65 -4.35
C PRO A 22 5.76 -4.26 -4.81
N ILE A 23 4.47 -3.98 -4.69
CA ILE A 23 3.91 -2.69 -5.10
C ILE A 23 4.41 -1.59 -4.19
N LEU A 24 4.34 -1.82 -2.87
CA LEU A 24 4.79 -0.83 -1.89
C LEU A 24 6.29 -0.60 -1.96
N MET A 25 7.07 -1.66 -2.15
CA MET A 25 8.52 -1.54 -2.30
C MET A 25 8.88 -0.81 -3.59
N GLY A 26 8.11 -1.03 -4.66
CA GLY A 26 8.31 -0.36 -5.93
C GLY A 26 8.11 1.15 -5.86
N MET A 27 7.32 1.64 -4.90
CA MET A 27 7.15 3.08 -4.71
C MET A 27 8.18 3.69 -3.77
N GLY A 28 9.10 2.90 -3.26
CA GLY A 28 10.21 3.40 -2.44
C GLY A 28 10.11 3.08 -0.95
N MET A 29 9.13 2.31 -0.54
CA MET A 29 8.98 1.93 0.87
C MET A 29 9.88 0.74 1.19
N HIS A 30 10.84 0.95 2.07
CA HIS A 30 11.81 -0.10 2.41
C HIS A 30 11.54 -0.76 3.76
N CYS A 31 10.72 -0.15 4.62
CA CYS A 31 10.50 -0.64 5.98
C CYS A 31 9.02 -0.98 6.19
N LEU A 32 8.53 -1.99 5.49
CA LEU A 32 7.12 -2.37 5.57
C LEU A 32 6.72 -2.89 6.95
N GLY A 33 7.67 -3.42 7.71
CA GLY A 33 7.42 -3.91 9.06
C GLY A 33 7.47 -2.84 10.14
N CYS A 34 7.84 -1.61 9.79
CA CYS A 34 7.96 -0.53 10.75
C CYS A 34 6.58 -0.06 11.23
N PRO A 35 6.35 0.07 12.57
CA PRO A 35 5.06 0.55 13.06
C PRO A 35 4.64 1.89 12.47
N SER A 36 5.59 2.80 12.23
CA SER A 36 5.30 4.09 11.61
C SER A 36 4.71 3.95 10.23
N ALA A 37 5.31 3.09 9.40
CA ALA A 37 4.84 2.85 8.03
C ALA A 37 3.46 2.22 8.04
N ARG A 38 3.23 1.26 8.94
CA ARG A 38 1.95 0.55 9.02
C ARG A 38 0.82 1.46 9.46
N GLY A 39 1.12 2.51 10.20
CA GLY A 39 0.12 3.47 10.66
C GLY A 39 -0.24 4.54 9.64
N GLU A 40 0.46 4.60 8.52
CA GLU A 40 0.15 5.56 7.47
C GLU A 40 -0.90 5.01 6.50
N SER A 41 -1.71 5.93 5.93
CA SER A 41 -2.61 5.55 4.86
C SER A 41 -1.86 5.50 3.53
N ILE A 42 -2.44 4.83 2.55
CA ILE A 42 -1.87 4.77 1.21
C ILE A 42 -1.68 6.17 0.64
N GLY A 43 -2.68 7.03 0.81
CA GLY A 43 -2.58 8.40 0.31
C GLY A 43 -1.44 9.18 0.92
N GLN A 44 -1.23 9.04 2.24
CA GLN A 44 -0.12 9.70 2.93
C GLN A 44 1.23 9.18 2.44
N ALA A 45 1.36 7.87 2.31
CA ALA A 45 2.60 7.27 1.84
C ALA A 45 2.93 7.71 0.41
N CYS A 46 1.92 7.72 -0.46
CA CYS A 46 2.13 8.14 -1.84
C CYS A 46 2.55 9.61 -1.93
N MET A 47 1.98 10.45 -1.08
CA MET A 47 2.36 11.87 -1.03
C MET A 47 3.83 12.03 -0.62
N VAL A 48 4.26 11.29 0.39
CA VAL A 48 5.63 11.36 0.88
C VAL A 48 6.62 10.87 -0.18
N HIS A 49 6.25 9.83 -0.91
CA HIS A 49 7.14 9.24 -1.93
C HIS A 49 6.97 9.83 -3.32
N GLY A 50 6.06 10.80 -3.48
CA GLY A 50 5.89 11.48 -4.75
C GLY A 50 5.27 10.63 -5.85
N VAL A 51 4.42 9.67 -5.51
CA VAL A 51 3.75 8.81 -6.48
C VAL A 51 2.25 9.07 -6.47
N ASP A 52 1.57 8.66 -7.56
CA ASP A 52 0.15 8.86 -7.72
C ASP A 52 -0.61 7.84 -6.86
N ALA A 53 -1.36 8.34 -5.87
CA ALA A 53 -2.12 7.49 -4.95
C ALA A 53 -3.19 6.67 -5.69
N ASP A 54 -3.88 7.28 -6.65
CA ASP A 54 -4.93 6.57 -7.40
C ASP A 54 -4.35 5.39 -8.17
N GLU A 55 -3.18 5.57 -8.76
CA GLU A 55 -2.51 4.50 -9.49
C GLU A 55 -2.09 3.36 -8.57
N ILE A 56 -1.53 3.69 -7.41
CA ILE A 56 -1.12 2.67 -6.43
C ILE A 56 -2.33 1.93 -5.87
N VAL A 57 -3.41 2.64 -5.57
CA VAL A 57 -4.65 2.01 -5.10
C VAL A 57 -5.19 1.05 -6.14
N GLU A 58 -5.18 1.44 -7.41
CA GLU A 58 -5.63 0.57 -8.50
C GLU A 58 -4.78 -0.69 -8.61
N GLN A 59 -3.46 -0.54 -8.52
CA GLN A 59 -2.54 -1.69 -8.56
C GLN A 59 -2.77 -2.62 -7.38
N LEU A 60 -2.95 -2.08 -6.19
CA LEU A 60 -3.17 -2.88 -4.99
C LEU A 60 -4.49 -3.64 -5.07
N ASN A 61 -5.55 -2.99 -5.51
CA ASN A 61 -6.84 -3.65 -5.68
C ASN A 61 -6.76 -4.78 -6.70
N ALA A 62 -6.09 -4.54 -7.81
CA ALA A 62 -5.92 -5.56 -8.85
C ALA A 62 -5.11 -6.75 -8.33
N ALA A 63 -4.02 -6.49 -7.62
CA ALA A 63 -3.15 -7.56 -7.13
C ALA A 63 -3.81 -8.38 -6.02
N ILE A 64 -4.48 -7.73 -5.08
CA ILE A 64 -5.08 -8.41 -3.94
C ILE A 64 -6.35 -9.15 -4.35
N ASN A 65 -7.17 -8.55 -5.20
CA ASN A 65 -8.42 -9.18 -5.63
C ASN A 65 -8.26 -10.23 -6.72
N ALA A 66 -7.11 -10.24 -7.40
CA ALA A 66 -6.83 -11.24 -8.43
C ALA A 66 -6.39 -12.58 -7.85
N GLY A 67 -5.88 -12.58 -6.65
CA GLY A 67 -5.43 -13.79 -5.97
C GLY A 67 -6.48 -14.34 -5.04
#